data_0e09b6c94f29007cd2a41d7763fefaf1
#
_entry.id   0e09b6c94f29007cd2a41d7763fefaf1
#
_cell.length_a   1.000
_cell.length_b   1.000
_cell.length_c   1.000
_cell.angle_alpha   90.00
_cell.angle_beta   90.00
_cell.angle_gamma   90.00
#
_symmetry.space_group_name_H-M   'P 1'
#
loop_
_entity.id
_entity.type
_entity.pdbx_description
1 polymer ?
#
loop_
_entity_poly.entity_id
_entity_poly.type
_entity_poly.pdbx_seq_one_letter_code
_entity_poly.pdbx_strand_id
1 'polypeptide(L)'
;TFFGYRWAGIDNEGYDTFYTANDEITRNPSTDDRVVLGKASPDFTLGWNNSLRYKNWSLNAFFNSSFGAKRLNALRFAMNSMIGNSRMFTDADFLKEIGKTMPDPRVENNQYLGNSTKWVENADYFRCENVTLAYDFPKSMTKIADLRLSFSIQNLFTISSYKGSNPAGYSFS
;
A
#
# COMPACT_ATOMS: atom_id res chain seq x y z
N THR A 1 -5.86 -5.25 -14.50
CA THR A 1 -5.16 -6.50 -14.20
C THR A 1 -3.67 -6.30 -14.39
N PHE A 2 -2.88 -6.76 -13.42
CA PHE A 2 -1.42 -6.81 -13.53
C PHE A 2 -1.02 -8.14 -14.16
N PHE A 3 -0.10 -8.10 -15.12
CA PHE A 3 0.38 -9.25 -15.86
C PHE A 3 1.92 -9.24 -15.88
N GLY A 4 2.55 -10.30 -15.40
CA GLY A 4 4.01 -10.35 -15.27
C GLY A 4 4.51 -11.67 -14.71
N TYR A 5 5.70 -11.65 -14.11
CA TYR A 5 6.44 -12.83 -13.69
C TYR A 5 6.29 -13.14 -12.20
N ARG A 6 6.29 -14.41 -11.85
CA ARG A 6 6.36 -14.86 -10.45
C ARG A 6 7.81 -14.85 -10.00
N TRP A 7 8.14 -13.96 -9.08
CA TRP A 7 9.48 -13.88 -8.49
C TRP A 7 9.72 -15.06 -7.55
N ALA A 8 10.88 -15.74 -7.70
CA ALA A 8 11.25 -16.91 -6.91
C ALA A 8 12.28 -16.61 -5.81
N GLY A 9 12.96 -15.46 -5.89
CA GLY A 9 13.97 -15.07 -4.91
C GLY A 9 15.26 -14.59 -5.57
N ILE A 10 16.32 -14.53 -4.76
CA ILE A 10 17.68 -14.22 -5.19
C ILE A 10 18.50 -15.51 -5.12
N ASP A 11 19.26 -15.82 -6.15
CA ASP A 11 20.14 -16.97 -6.15
C ASP A 11 21.48 -16.70 -5.44
N ASN A 12 22.31 -17.73 -5.32
CA ASN A 12 23.62 -17.68 -4.64
C ASN A 12 24.63 -16.71 -5.30
N GLU A 13 24.40 -16.33 -6.55
CA GLU A 13 25.23 -15.37 -7.30
C GLU A 13 24.68 -13.95 -7.23
N GLY A 14 23.53 -13.75 -6.58
CA GLY A 14 22.92 -12.43 -6.36
C GLY A 14 21.95 -11.98 -7.47
N TYR A 15 21.54 -12.86 -8.37
CA TYR A 15 20.57 -12.55 -9.43
C TYR A 15 19.12 -12.79 -8.99
N ASP A 16 18.22 -11.96 -9.47
CA ASP A 16 16.78 -12.24 -9.36
C ASP A 16 16.42 -13.48 -10.19
N THR A 17 15.61 -14.33 -9.58
CA THR A 17 15.08 -15.54 -10.22
C THR A 17 13.56 -15.52 -10.26
N PHE A 18 12.98 -16.25 -11.23
CA PHE A 18 11.56 -16.29 -11.50
C PHE A 18 11.12 -17.73 -11.74
N TYR A 19 9.85 -18.00 -11.47
CA TYR A 19 9.23 -19.27 -11.85
C TYR A 19 8.83 -19.27 -13.32
N THR A 20 9.13 -20.35 -14.02
CA THR A 20 8.58 -20.65 -15.35
C THR A 20 7.11 -21.08 -15.24
N ALA A 21 6.46 -21.31 -16.39
CA ALA A 21 5.13 -21.88 -16.46
C ALA A 21 5.04 -23.29 -15.84
N ASN A 22 6.16 -24.03 -15.84
CA ASN A 22 6.29 -25.37 -15.27
C ASN A 22 6.80 -25.39 -13.82
N ASP A 23 6.79 -24.24 -13.14
CA ASP A 23 7.30 -24.05 -11.77
C ASP A 23 8.81 -24.29 -11.58
N GLU A 24 9.59 -24.27 -12.66
CA GLU A 24 11.04 -24.30 -12.59
C GLU A 24 11.60 -22.90 -12.33
N ILE A 25 12.78 -22.82 -11.70
CA ILE A 25 13.43 -21.54 -11.39
C ILE A 25 14.40 -21.16 -12.50
N THR A 26 14.29 -19.93 -13.01
CA THR A 26 15.15 -19.40 -14.07
C THR A 26 15.52 -17.93 -13.80
N ARG A 27 16.69 -17.50 -14.30
CA ARG A 27 17.08 -16.09 -14.36
C ARG A 27 16.45 -15.36 -15.54
N ASN A 28 16.08 -16.10 -16.60
CA ASN A 28 15.62 -15.54 -17.87
C ASN A 28 14.26 -16.14 -18.24
N PRO A 29 13.17 -15.67 -17.62
CA PRO A 29 11.84 -16.14 -17.97
C PRO A 29 11.45 -15.69 -19.39
N SER A 30 10.72 -16.54 -20.08
CA SER A 30 10.14 -16.25 -21.39
C SER A 30 8.83 -15.46 -21.29
N THR A 31 8.31 -14.98 -22.41
CA THR A 31 6.98 -14.34 -22.43
C THR A 31 5.86 -15.29 -22.01
N ASP A 32 6.04 -16.61 -22.23
CA ASP A 32 5.05 -17.64 -21.89
C ASP A 32 4.97 -17.93 -20.39
N ASP A 33 5.98 -17.51 -19.62
CA ASP A 33 6.04 -17.64 -18.17
C ASP A 33 5.26 -16.53 -17.43
N ARG A 34 4.66 -15.60 -18.18
CA ARG A 34 3.89 -14.50 -17.61
C ARG A 34 2.51 -14.97 -17.16
N VAL A 35 2.13 -14.54 -15.95
CA VAL A 35 0.84 -14.87 -15.35
C VAL A 35 0.11 -13.62 -14.88
N VAL A 36 -1.17 -13.76 -14.56
CA VAL A 36 -1.95 -12.71 -13.91
C VAL A 36 -1.49 -12.61 -12.45
N LEU A 37 -0.92 -11.47 -12.10
CA LEU A 37 -0.43 -11.18 -10.75
C LEU A 37 -1.52 -10.65 -9.81
N GLY A 38 -2.65 -10.24 -10.37
CA GLY A 38 -3.79 -9.72 -9.66
C GLY A 38 -4.46 -8.56 -10.38
N LYS A 39 -5.40 -7.92 -9.73
CA LYS A 39 -6.17 -6.80 -10.28
C LYS A 39 -6.04 -5.54 -9.40
N ALA A 40 -6.08 -4.37 -10.03
CA ALA A 40 -6.05 -3.09 -9.33
C ALA A 40 -7.41 -2.75 -8.68
N SER A 41 -8.50 -3.29 -9.23
CA SER A 41 -9.84 -3.09 -8.68
C SER A 41 -10.05 -3.97 -7.46
N PRO A 42 -10.64 -3.45 -6.38
CA PRO A 42 -10.98 -4.26 -5.22
C PRO A 42 -12.11 -5.25 -5.55
N ASP A 43 -12.20 -6.31 -4.76
CA ASP A 43 -13.34 -7.23 -4.77
C ASP A 43 -14.57 -6.60 -4.14
N PHE A 44 -14.36 -5.89 -3.03
CA PHE A 44 -15.40 -5.11 -2.38
C PHE A 44 -14.82 -3.95 -1.59
N THR A 45 -15.66 -2.94 -1.37
CA THR A 45 -15.40 -1.79 -0.51
C THR A 45 -16.47 -1.72 0.57
N LEU A 46 -16.10 -1.27 1.76
CA LEU A 46 -17.01 -1.08 2.88
C LEU A 46 -16.87 0.34 3.41
N GLY A 47 -17.99 1.06 3.48
CA GLY A 47 -18.13 2.32 4.20
C GLY A 47 -18.99 2.11 5.44
N TRP A 48 -18.52 2.48 6.62
CA TRP A 48 -19.26 2.39 7.86
C TRP A 48 -19.26 3.72 8.59
N ASN A 49 -20.48 4.29 8.73
CA ASN A 49 -20.68 5.53 9.48
C ASN A 49 -21.35 5.21 10.82
N ASN A 50 -20.76 5.72 11.90
CA ASN A 50 -21.27 5.57 13.25
C ASN A 50 -21.58 6.94 13.83
N SER A 51 -22.81 7.13 14.32
CA SER A 51 -23.25 8.37 14.95
C SER A 51 -23.87 8.05 16.29
N LEU A 52 -23.25 8.55 17.36
CA LEU A 52 -23.69 8.36 18.72
C LEU A 52 -24.04 9.73 19.33
N ARG A 53 -25.17 9.81 20.02
CA ARG A 53 -25.56 10.99 20.75
C ARG A 53 -25.93 10.62 22.20
N TYR A 54 -25.32 11.30 23.13
CA TYR A 54 -25.62 11.15 24.55
C TYR A 54 -25.72 12.53 25.21
N LYS A 55 -26.91 12.90 25.65
CA LYS A 55 -27.23 14.23 26.19
C LYS A 55 -26.77 15.32 25.20
N ASN A 56 -25.81 16.12 25.60
CA ASN A 56 -25.26 17.23 24.82
C ASN A 56 -24.03 16.83 23.97
N TRP A 57 -23.57 15.59 24.11
CA TRP A 57 -22.44 15.08 23.34
C TRP A 57 -22.91 14.39 22.07
N SER A 58 -22.20 14.62 20.97
CA SER A 58 -22.36 13.86 19.72
C SER A 58 -20.98 13.41 19.22
N LEU A 59 -20.90 12.13 18.88
CA LEU A 59 -19.72 11.50 18.28
C LEU A 59 -20.11 10.95 16.91
N ASN A 60 -19.38 11.33 15.88
CA ASN A 60 -19.49 10.75 14.56
C ASN A 60 -18.14 10.16 14.17
N ALA A 61 -18.17 8.92 13.66
CA ALA A 61 -16.96 8.26 13.16
C ALA A 61 -17.27 7.60 11.82
N PHE A 62 -16.42 7.84 10.82
CA PHE A 62 -16.53 7.24 9.50
C PHE A 62 -15.31 6.38 9.21
N PHE A 63 -15.56 5.14 8.83
CA PHE A 63 -14.56 4.16 8.45
C PHE A 63 -14.74 3.78 6.99
N ASN A 64 -13.63 3.57 6.30
CA ASN A 64 -13.58 3.12 4.92
C ASN A 64 -12.59 1.96 4.78
N SER A 65 -12.94 0.97 3.97
CA SER A 65 -12.13 -0.22 3.74
C SER A 65 -12.22 -0.66 2.29
N SER A 66 -11.15 -1.29 1.82
CA SER A 66 -11.08 -1.88 0.49
C SER A 66 -10.29 -3.19 0.56
N PHE A 67 -10.78 -4.22 -0.11
CA PHE A 67 -10.22 -5.57 -0.04
C PHE A 67 -10.13 -6.21 -1.43
N GLY A 68 -9.08 -7.02 -1.66
CA GLY A 68 -8.84 -7.76 -2.89
C GLY A 68 -8.09 -6.98 -3.98
N ALA A 69 -7.74 -5.71 -3.73
CA ALA A 69 -6.95 -4.94 -4.67
C ALA A 69 -5.47 -5.29 -4.56
N LYS A 70 -4.79 -5.33 -5.70
CA LYS A 70 -3.33 -5.34 -5.81
C LYS A 70 -2.83 -3.99 -6.31
N ARG A 71 -1.61 -3.63 -5.93
CA ARG A 71 -0.97 -2.40 -6.37
C ARG A 71 0.50 -2.61 -6.65
N LEU A 72 0.97 -2.02 -7.74
CA LEU A 72 2.40 -1.91 -8.01
C LEU A 72 3.01 -0.86 -7.05
N ASN A 73 3.97 -1.27 -6.25
CA ASN A 73 4.73 -0.34 -5.41
C ASN A 73 5.85 0.29 -6.24
N ALA A 74 5.47 1.24 -7.09
CA ALA A 74 6.39 1.91 -8.02
C ALA A 74 7.49 2.69 -7.28
N LEU A 75 7.19 3.26 -6.11
CA LEU A 75 8.19 3.96 -5.31
C LEU A 75 9.25 3.00 -4.79
N ARG A 76 8.84 1.88 -4.21
CA ARG A 76 9.77 0.85 -3.73
C ARG A 76 10.56 0.25 -4.88
N PHE A 77 9.93 0.02 -6.04
CA PHE A 77 10.60 -0.40 -7.26
C PHE A 77 11.67 0.62 -7.68
N ALA A 78 11.34 1.91 -7.80
CA ALA A 78 12.25 2.96 -8.21
C ALA A 78 13.44 3.15 -7.23
N MET A 79 13.18 3.03 -5.92
CA MET A 79 14.22 3.16 -4.89
C MET A 79 15.17 1.95 -4.86
N ASN A 80 14.70 0.77 -5.22
CA ASN A 80 15.41 -0.49 -5.06
C ASN A 80 15.81 -1.13 -6.40
N SER A 81 15.34 -0.60 -7.54
CA SER A 81 15.78 -1.07 -8.83
C SER A 81 17.11 -0.41 -9.19
N MET A 82 18.05 -1.22 -9.66
CA MET A 82 19.34 -0.75 -10.13
C MET A 82 19.35 -0.50 -11.65
N ILE A 83 18.16 -0.32 -12.24
CA ILE A 83 18.01 -0.05 -13.66
C ILE A 83 18.49 1.39 -13.95
N GLY A 84 19.60 1.50 -14.66
CA GLY A 84 20.22 2.76 -15.03
C GLY A 84 21.01 3.43 -13.90
N ASN A 85 21.57 4.62 -14.18
CA ASN A 85 22.39 5.40 -13.25
C ASN A 85 21.59 6.12 -12.13
N SER A 86 20.32 5.85 -12.02
CA SER A 86 19.44 6.46 -11.01
C SER A 86 19.51 5.69 -9.71
N ARG A 87 20.59 5.88 -8.97
CA ARG A 87 20.64 5.45 -7.56
C ARG A 87 19.85 6.46 -6.74
N MET A 88 18.58 6.20 -6.49
CA MET A 88 17.88 6.90 -5.44
C MET A 88 18.43 6.46 -4.09
N PHE A 89 18.54 7.40 -3.17
CA PHE A 89 19.05 7.18 -1.82
C PHE A 89 18.30 6.05 -1.15
N THR A 90 19.04 5.07 -0.73
CA THR A 90 18.54 3.88 -0.09
C THR A 90 18.85 3.98 1.39
N ASP A 91 17.89 3.62 2.23
CA ASP A 91 18.06 3.48 3.67
C ASP A 91 19.20 2.49 3.98
N ALA A 92 19.89 2.69 5.11
CA ALA A 92 20.94 1.78 5.57
C ALA A 92 20.45 0.34 5.74
N ASP A 93 19.15 0.14 5.97
CA ASP A 93 18.53 -1.18 6.04
C ASP A 93 18.49 -1.92 4.68
N PHE A 94 18.59 -1.19 3.57
CA PHE A 94 18.71 -1.80 2.24
C PHE A 94 19.95 -2.69 2.11
N LEU A 95 21.06 -2.31 2.69
CA LEU A 95 22.28 -3.11 2.66
C LEU A 95 22.10 -4.49 3.30
N LYS A 96 21.19 -4.61 4.26
CA LYS A 96 20.85 -5.88 4.91
C LYS A 96 19.97 -6.79 4.04
N GLU A 97 19.32 -6.23 3.05
CA GLU A 97 18.43 -6.92 2.12
C GLU A 97 19.13 -7.44 0.85
N ILE A 98 20.38 -6.98 0.60
CA ILE A 98 21.20 -7.47 -0.52
C ILE A 98 21.44 -8.97 -0.37
N GLY A 99 21.18 -9.72 -1.44
CA GLY A 99 21.28 -11.18 -1.46
C GLY A 99 20.10 -11.92 -0.82
N LYS A 100 19.08 -11.19 -0.26
CA LYS A 100 17.85 -11.77 0.31
C LYS A 100 16.63 -11.42 -0.53
N THR A 101 16.29 -10.16 -0.54
CA THR A 101 15.15 -9.61 -1.29
C THR A 101 15.59 -8.66 -2.40
N MET A 102 16.85 -8.21 -2.37
CA MET A 102 17.46 -7.32 -3.34
C MET A 102 18.63 -8.00 -4.02
N PRO A 103 18.78 -7.85 -5.37
CA PRO A 103 19.91 -8.40 -6.09
C PRO A 103 21.21 -7.72 -5.64
N ASP A 104 22.32 -8.42 -5.83
CA ASP A 104 23.65 -7.83 -5.59
C ASP A 104 23.86 -6.67 -6.59
N PRO A 105 24.23 -5.47 -6.12
CA PRO A 105 24.46 -4.32 -7.01
C PRO A 105 25.62 -4.51 -8.00
N ARG A 106 26.43 -5.53 -7.80
CA ARG A 106 27.53 -5.89 -8.69
C ARG A 106 27.12 -6.73 -9.89
N VAL A 107 25.93 -7.36 -9.82
CA VAL A 107 25.39 -8.14 -10.94
C VAL A 107 24.55 -7.26 -11.84
N GLU A 108 24.52 -7.58 -13.12
CA GLU A 108 23.70 -6.88 -14.10
C GLU A 108 22.22 -7.16 -13.81
N ASN A 109 21.45 -6.10 -13.69
CA ASN A 109 20.05 -6.20 -13.33
C ASN A 109 19.20 -6.66 -14.51
N ASN A 110 18.28 -7.56 -14.30
CA ASN A 110 17.41 -8.01 -15.37
C ASN A 110 16.17 -7.11 -15.55
N GLN A 111 15.70 -7.01 -16.78
CA GLN A 111 14.60 -6.13 -17.20
C GLN A 111 13.21 -6.54 -16.64
N TYR A 112 13.09 -7.69 -15.99
CA TYR A 112 11.81 -8.26 -15.54
C TYR A 112 11.39 -7.77 -14.15
N LEU A 113 12.27 -7.09 -13.44
CA LEU A 113 12.03 -6.65 -12.05
C LEU A 113 10.75 -5.83 -11.89
N GLY A 114 10.44 -4.93 -12.81
CA GLY A 114 9.29 -4.04 -12.73
C GLY A 114 7.94 -4.75 -12.86
N ASN A 115 7.92 -5.90 -13.51
CA ASN A 115 6.68 -6.65 -13.82
C ASN A 115 6.65 -7.99 -13.08
N SER A 116 6.79 -7.98 -11.77
CA SER A 116 6.83 -9.22 -10.99
C SER A 116 6.06 -9.13 -9.68
N THR A 117 5.79 -10.28 -9.08
CA THR A 117 5.20 -10.39 -7.73
C THR A 117 6.05 -9.75 -6.64
N LYS A 118 7.33 -9.45 -6.91
CA LYS A 118 8.21 -8.73 -6.00
C LYS A 118 7.69 -7.34 -5.65
N TRP A 119 7.02 -6.68 -6.60
CA TRP A 119 6.59 -5.29 -6.51
C TRP A 119 5.08 -5.10 -6.53
N VAL A 120 4.33 -6.12 -6.95
CA VAL A 120 2.86 -6.13 -6.89
C VAL A 120 2.43 -6.62 -5.52
N GLU A 121 1.99 -5.70 -4.68
CA GLU A 121 1.64 -5.95 -3.28
C GLU A 121 0.12 -5.95 -3.07
N ASN A 122 -0.32 -6.53 -1.95
CA ASN A 122 -1.70 -6.42 -1.51
C ASN A 122 -1.97 -4.98 -1.03
N ALA A 123 -3.06 -4.39 -1.51
CA ALA A 123 -3.45 -3.02 -1.19
C ALA A 123 -4.72 -2.94 -0.33
N ASP A 124 -5.05 -4.02 0.38
CA ASP A 124 -6.14 -4.03 1.33
C ASP A 124 -5.88 -3.04 2.45
N TYR A 125 -6.94 -2.33 2.85
CA TYR A 125 -6.84 -1.41 3.97
C TYR A 125 -8.15 -1.28 4.74
N PHE A 126 -8.01 -0.90 6.00
CA PHE A 126 -9.06 -0.38 6.86
C PHE A 126 -8.62 0.98 7.41
N ARG A 127 -9.43 2.00 7.19
CA ARG A 127 -9.11 3.40 7.55
C ARG A 127 -10.20 4.01 8.39
N CYS A 128 -9.80 4.72 9.45
CA CYS A 128 -10.66 5.68 10.12
C CYS A 128 -10.46 7.05 9.48
N GLU A 129 -11.40 7.44 8.61
CA GLU A 129 -11.25 8.67 7.81
C GLU A 129 -11.59 9.93 8.59
N ASN A 130 -12.62 9.85 9.44
CA ASN A 130 -13.07 11.02 10.20
C ASN A 130 -13.61 10.58 11.55
N VAL A 131 -13.23 11.31 12.60
CA VAL A 131 -13.86 11.26 13.92
C VAL A 131 -14.15 12.68 14.35
N THR A 132 -15.42 12.96 14.65
CA THR A 132 -15.87 14.28 15.15
C THR A 132 -16.56 14.09 16.47
N LEU A 133 -16.06 14.75 17.51
CA LEU A 133 -16.69 14.89 18.80
C LEU A 133 -17.22 16.31 18.94
N ALA A 134 -18.48 16.47 19.28
CA ALA A 134 -19.07 17.78 19.49
C ALA A 134 -19.89 17.84 20.79
N TYR A 135 -19.94 19.03 21.37
CA TYR A 135 -20.69 19.37 22.57
C TYR A 135 -21.61 20.56 22.31
N ASP A 136 -22.90 20.37 22.54
CA ASP A 136 -23.92 21.41 22.44
C ASP A 136 -24.12 22.02 23.84
N PHE A 137 -23.75 23.29 24.04
CA PHE A 137 -23.92 23.96 25.31
C PHE A 137 -25.40 24.27 25.56
N PRO A 138 -25.95 23.89 26.73
CA PRO A 138 -27.34 24.17 27.04
C PRO A 138 -27.58 25.68 27.16
N LYS A 139 -28.76 26.16 26.70
CA LYS A 139 -29.15 27.58 26.76
C LYS A 139 -29.10 28.18 28.17
N SER A 140 -29.25 27.36 29.21
CA SER A 140 -29.11 27.77 30.60
C SER A 140 -27.69 28.28 30.94
N MET A 141 -26.66 27.83 30.25
CA MET A 141 -25.27 28.27 30.45
C MET A 141 -24.91 29.49 29.60
N THR A 142 -25.37 29.52 28.35
CA THR A 142 -24.96 30.54 27.37
C THR A 142 -25.84 31.77 27.39
N LYS A 143 -27.08 31.67 27.85
CA LYS A 143 -28.11 32.71 28.02
C LYS A 143 -28.47 33.53 26.78
N ILE A 144 -27.59 33.67 25.80
CA ILE A 144 -27.70 34.61 24.68
C ILE A 144 -27.68 33.92 23.32
N ALA A 145 -26.96 32.77 23.17
CA ALA A 145 -26.75 32.12 21.87
C ALA A 145 -26.70 30.60 22.00
N ASP A 146 -27.03 29.90 20.92
CA ASP A 146 -26.76 28.48 20.77
C ASP A 146 -25.27 28.30 20.44
N LEU A 147 -24.51 27.67 21.35
CA LEU A 147 -23.09 27.42 21.20
C LEU A 147 -22.83 25.95 21.05
N ARG A 148 -22.08 25.58 20.00
CA ARG A 148 -21.59 24.23 19.77
C ARG A 148 -20.07 24.26 19.59
N LEU A 149 -19.37 23.44 20.35
CA LEU A 149 -17.95 23.20 20.19
C LEU A 149 -17.78 21.85 19.51
N SER A 150 -16.94 21.79 18.47
CA SER A 150 -16.63 20.53 17.79
C SER A 150 -15.13 20.38 17.56
N PHE A 151 -14.67 19.14 17.71
CA PHE A 151 -13.31 18.75 17.45
C PHE A 151 -13.34 17.59 16.44
N SER A 152 -12.64 17.76 15.32
CA SER A 152 -12.56 16.76 14.23
C SER A 152 -11.14 16.36 13.96
N ILE A 153 -10.93 15.05 13.79
CA ILE A 153 -9.68 14.47 13.33
C ILE A 153 -9.94 13.74 12.02
N GLN A 154 -9.13 14.02 11.01
CA GLN A 154 -9.18 13.33 9.72
C GLN A 154 -8.01 12.37 9.59
N ASN A 155 -8.24 11.23 8.92
CA ASN A 155 -7.24 10.19 8.68
C ASN A 155 -6.54 9.72 9.97
N LEU A 156 -7.34 9.41 11.00
CA LEU A 156 -6.84 9.08 12.33
C LEU A 156 -5.87 7.90 12.31
N PHE A 157 -6.19 6.86 11.54
CA PHE A 157 -5.29 5.73 11.29
C PHE A 157 -5.67 4.99 10.01
N THR A 158 -4.70 4.28 9.45
CA THR A 158 -4.89 3.31 8.36
C THR A 158 -4.13 2.04 8.72
N ILE A 159 -4.82 0.91 8.66
CA ILE A 159 -4.25 -0.42 8.82
C ILE A 159 -4.17 -1.05 7.43
N SER A 160 -2.97 -1.43 7.01
CA SER A 160 -2.71 -2.06 5.71
C SER A 160 -1.41 -2.85 5.74
N SER A 161 -1.31 -3.88 4.91
CA SER A 161 -0.06 -4.61 4.63
C SER A 161 0.75 -3.98 3.51
N TYR A 162 0.22 -2.99 2.81
CA TYR A 162 0.90 -2.29 1.73
C TYR A 162 2.10 -1.49 2.25
N LYS A 163 3.28 -1.71 1.67
CA LYS A 163 4.54 -1.07 2.08
C LYS A 163 4.79 0.29 1.43
N GLY A 164 3.90 0.74 0.56
CA GLY A 164 3.96 2.08 -0.02
C GLY A 164 3.30 3.14 0.87
N SER A 165 3.35 4.40 0.43
CA SER A 165 2.89 5.55 1.22
C SER A 165 1.38 5.56 1.48
N ASN A 166 0.56 5.06 0.57
CA ASN A 166 -0.90 5.06 0.71
C ASN A 166 -1.54 3.89 -0.06
N PRO A 167 -2.18 2.92 0.64
CA PRO A 167 -2.84 1.79 -0.02
C PRO A 167 -4.09 2.22 -0.82
N ALA A 168 -4.78 3.28 -0.40
CA ALA A 168 -5.93 3.84 -1.11
C ALA A 168 -5.53 4.63 -2.36
N GLY A 169 -4.27 5.02 -2.48
CA GLY A 169 -3.53 5.68 -3.55
C GLY A 169 -4.30 6.64 -4.43
N TYR A 170 -3.80 7.85 -4.52
CA TYR A 170 -4.05 8.67 -5.70
C TYR A 170 -3.08 8.17 -6.78
N SER A 171 -3.59 7.68 -7.91
CA SER A 171 -2.79 7.64 -9.12
C SER A 171 -2.48 9.08 -9.47
N PHE A 172 -1.23 9.46 -9.48
CA PHE A 172 -0.85 10.69 -10.18
C PHE A 172 -1.19 10.45 -11.65
N SER A 173 -2.25 11.09 -12.11
CA SER A 173 -2.55 11.28 -13.53
C SER A 173 -1.64 12.34 -14.11
#